data_6311dcc423bbe0675470c81667805b52
#
_entry.id   6311dcc423bbe0675470c81667805b52
#
_cell.length_a   1.000
_cell.length_b   1.000
_cell.length_c   1.000
_cell.angle_alpha   90.00
_cell.angle_beta   90.00
_cell.angle_gamma   90.00
#
_symmetry.space_group_name_H-M   'P 1'
#
loop_
_entity.id
_entity.type
_entity.pdbx_description
1 polymer ?
#
loop_
_entity_poly.entity_id
_entity_poly.type
_entity_poly.pdbx_seq_one_letter_code
_entity_poly.pdbx_strand_id
1 'polypeptide(L)'
;MLTSARFSPDGQTILYSARWDGGDRQLFLANTLSPESKALGFKASGLASVSHTGELALVQEQTLSRVPLNGGAPLTVATGIAGADWSPDGKSMAVYHIDSRESVMEYPIGHVLYRTAGWISDLRVSPQGGSVAFLEHPLRSDDAGLVKVVDSRGMAKELSGNWSSVGGLAWSPSGKEIWFAAGETGVRRAVYRVALDGTLRQVASLPGTLTLYDISKTGSVLLGIDRSRLVLAASSGNGVAERDLSWFDWSRVQDLSADGRLLLFDESGDGGGAEHSVYVRNLEADSAVRLGDGQALGWSPDLQWVLALNAKRPMNLSLLPMGPEAPRTLSGHGLKYNWALYFPDGQRLLVAGNFPGKPLRLFVQPVNGGEPRPLNPDVYLSRATISPDGNQIAGMGKDDKTVIVEASGGLPRPLAIPFPAVPIRWSADGKSLFVSALNNSESMKIFRFDFATSQCRLWKEVGPADHVGLAGILGVSISGDERTLAYSYMKVLSELFVVNGWA
;
A
#
# COMPACT_ATOMS: atom_id res chain seq x y z
N MET A 1 -9.83 0.75 -11.75
CA MET A 1 -8.55 0.14 -11.35
C MET A 1 -8.49 -1.28 -11.88
N LEU A 2 -7.49 -1.59 -12.70
CA LEU A 2 -7.21 -2.90 -13.28
C LEU A 2 -6.41 -3.75 -12.29
N THR A 3 -6.69 -5.04 -12.20
CA THR A 3 -5.98 -5.92 -11.26
C THR A 3 -5.32 -7.13 -11.91
N SER A 4 -5.84 -7.59 -13.03
CA SER A 4 -5.26 -8.69 -13.83
C SER A 4 -5.84 -8.68 -15.24
N ALA A 5 -5.10 -9.17 -16.20
CA ALA A 5 -5.56 -9.33 -17.57
C ALA A 5 -4.85 -10.50 -18.26
N ARG A 6 -5.56 -11.20 -19.17
CA ARG A 6 -5.04 -12.35 -19.93
C ARG A 6 -5.63 -12.36 -21.34
N PHE A 7 -4.85 -12.83 -22.28
CA PHE A 7 -5.41 -13.25 -23.56
C PHE A 7 -6.17 -14.56 -23.40
N SER A 8 -7.25 -14.71 -24.13
CA SER A 8 -7.84 -16.01 -24.39
C SER A 8 -6.99 -16.80 -25.40
N PRO A 9 -7.19 -18.12 -25.54
CA PRO A 9 -6.39 -18.95 -26.44
C PRO A 9 -6.39 -18.52 -27.91
N ASP A 10 -7.41 -17.77 -28.34
CA ASP A 10 -7.54 -17.21 -29.69
C ASP A 10 -6.60 -15.99 -29.94
N GLY A 11 -6.04 -15.41 -28.87
CA GLY A 11 -5.18 -14.21 -28.93
C GLY A 11 -5.89 -12.92 -29.32
N GLN A 12 -7.24 -12.96 -29.48
CA GLN A 12 -8.06 -11.80 -29.86
C GLN A 12 -8.98 -11.33 -28.74
N THR A 13 -9.41 -12.25 -27.92
CA THR A 13 -10.24 -11.97 -26.76
C THR A 13 -9.35 -11.69 -25.54
N ILE A 14 -9.68 -10.64 -24.81
CA ILE A 14 -9.00 -10.24 -23.58
C ILE A 14 -9.99 -10.44 -22.43
N LEU A 15 -9.54 -11.12 -21.39
CA LEU A 15 -10.22 -11.20 -20.11
C LEU A 15 -9.46 -10.34 -19.12
N TYR A 16 -10.17 -9.50 -18.38
CA TYR A 16 -9.54 -8.68 -17.37
C TYR A 16 -10.42 -8.49 -16.15
N SER A 17 -9.79 -8.33 -15.00
CA SER A 17 -10.44 -8.07 -13.73
C SER A 17 -10.23 -6.61 -13.33
N ALA A 18 -11.32 -5.88 -13.10
CA ALA A 18 -11.26 -4.47 -12.79
C ALA A 18 -12.36 -4.03 -11.79
N ARG A 19 -12.12 -2.89 -11.15
CA ARG A 19 -13.13 -2.14 -10.40
C ARG A 19 -13.49 -0.90 -11.21
N TRP A 20 -14.79 -0.75 -11.50
CA TRP A 20 -15.35 0.43 -12.14
C TRP A 20 -16.10 1.26 -11.10
N ASP A 21 -15.95 2.57 -11.14
CA ASP A 21 -16.73 3.54 -10.34
C ASP A 21 -16.73 3.24 -8.82
N GLY A 22 -15.61 2.72 -8.29
CA GLY A 22 -15.48 2.36 -6.87
C GLY A 22 -16.20 1.07 -6.45
N GLY A 23 -17.00 0.46 -7.34
CA GLY A 23 -17.75 -0.76 -7.04
C GLY A 23 -16.90 -2.02 -6.83
N ASP A 24 -17.56 -3.17 -6.70
CA ASP A 24 -16.89 -4.47 -6.55
C ASP A 24 -16.02 -4.80 -7.77
N ARG A 25 -14.93 -5.53 -7.51
CA ARG A 25 -14.12 -6.12 -8.59
C ARG A 25 -14.97 -7.09 -9.40
N GLN A 26 -14.94 -6.98 -10.72
CA GLN A 26 -15.64 -7.84 -11.65
C GLN A 26 -14.71 -8.31 -12.77
N LEU A 27 -15.06 -9.43 -13.38
CA LEU A 27 -14.39 -9.97 -14.56
C LEU A 27 -15.10 -9.48 -15.81
N PHE A 28 -14.31 -8.98 -16.76
CA PHE A 28 -14.77 -8.45 -18.04
C PHE A 28 -14.13 -9.20 -19.21
N LEU A 29 -14.83 -9.18 -20.33
CA LEU A 29 -14.36 -9.65 -21.62
C LEU A 29 -14.36 -8.48 -22.60
N ALA A 30 -13.26 -8.31 -23.33
CA ALA A 30 -13.13 -7.36 -24.43
C ALA A 30 -12.51 -8.05 -25.65
N ASN A 31 -12.63 -7.43 -26.81
CA ASN A 31 -11.98 -7.89 -28.02
C ASN A 31 -10.89 -6.89 -28.44
N THR A 32 -9.76 -7.36 -28.97
CA THR A 32 -8.66 -6.50 -29.44
C THR A 32 -9.06 -5.55 -30.58
N LEU A 33 -10.16 -5.84 -31.24
CA LEU A 33 -10.69 -5.05 -32.39
C LEU A 33 -11.81 -4.09 -31.99
N SER A 34 -12.29 -4.13 -30.72
CA SER A 34 -13.38 -3.28 -30.24
C SER A 34 -13.10 -2.82 -28.81
N PRO A 35 -13.29 -1.53 -28.49
CA PRO A 35 -13.16 -1.02 -27.13
C PRO A 35 -14.29 -1.45 -26.20
N GLU A 36 -15.32 -2.13 -26.72
CA GLU A 36 -16.46 -2.56 -25.90
C GLU A 36 -16.08 -3.71 -24.97
N SER A 37 -16.50 -3.58 -23.72
CA SER A 37 -16.25 -4.57 -22.67
C SER A 37 -17.55 -5.09 -22.10
N LYS A 38 -17.64 -6.41 -21.91
CA LYS A 38 -18.81 -7.09 -21.35
C LYS A 38 -18.45 -7.69 -19.99
N ALA A 39 -19.23 -7.36 -18.94
CA ALA A 39 -19.10 -8.01 -17.65
C ALA A 39 -19.58 -9.48 -17.73
N LEU A 40 -18.81 -10.38 -17.12
CA LEU A 40 -19.09 -11.82 -17.09
C LEU A 40 -19.88 -12.27 -15.84
N GLY A 41 -20.21 -11.33 -14.92
CA GLY A 41 -21.01 -11.61 -13.72
C GLY A 41 -20.24 -12.29 -12.57
N PHE A 42 -18.95 -12.56 -12.70
CA PHE A 42 -18.12 -13.09 -11.62
C PHE A 42 -17.64 -11.94 -10.73
N LYS A 43 -18.24 -11.83 -9.54
CA LYS A 43 -17.92 -10.77 -8.57
C LYS A 43 -16.67 -11.11 -7.74
N ALA A 44 -15.94 -10.08 -7.34
CA ALA A 44 -14.81 -10.14 -6.41
C ALA A 44 -13.68 -11.12 -6.77
N SER A 45 -13.67 -11.65 -8.00
CA SER A 45 -12.67 -12.63 -8.42
C SER A 45 -11.46 -11.98 -9.09
N GLY A 46 -10.27 -12.43 -8.73
CA GLY A 46 -9.03 -12.18 -9.48
C GLY A 46 -8.87 -13.22 -10.57
N LEU A 47 -8.67 -12.79 -11.81
CA LEU A 47 -8.30 -13.69 -12.91
C LEU A 47 -6.83 -14.07 -12.76
N ALA A 48 -6.55 -15.32 -12.44
CA ALA A 48 -5.18 -15.81 -12.34
C ALA A 48 -4.64 -16.20 -13.74
N SER A 49 -5.39 -17.06 -14.45
CA SER A 49 -4.93 -17.61 -15.73
C SER A 49 -6.10 -18.09 -16.60
N VAL A 50 -5.82 -18.32 -17.87
CA VAL A 50 -6.75 -18.93 -18.86
C VAL A 50 -6.08 -20.13 -19.50
N SER A 51 -6.73 -21.30 -19.44
CA SER A 51 -6.20 -22.52 -20.07
C SER A 51 -6.31 -22.45 -21.60
N HIS A 52 -5.56 -23.32 -22.30
CA HIS A 52 -5.65 -23.43 -23.76
C HIS A 52 -7.02 -23.91 -24.26
N THR A 53 -7.86 -24.51 -23.40
CA THR A 53 -9.22 -24.94 -23.69
C THR A 53 -10.27 -23.88 -23.33
N GLY A 54 -9.87 -22.71 -22.80
CA GLY A 54 -10.78 -21.64 -22.40
C GLY A 54 -11.37 -21.82 -21.00
N GLU A 55 -10.74 -22.58 -20.11
CA GLU A 55 -11.10 -22.57 -18.69
C GLU A 55 -10.38 -21.45 -17.96
N LEU A 56 -11.10 -20.73 -17.12
CA LEU A 56 -10.59 -19.67 -16.27
C LEU A 56 -10.13 -20.23 -14.93
N ALA A 57 -8.97 -19.83 -14.45
CA ALA A 57 -8.56 -19.98 -13.07
C ALA A 57 -8.85 -18.66 -12.33
N LEU A 58 -9.79 -18.70 -11.40
CA LEU A 58 -10.21 -17.54 -10.61
C LEU A 58 -9.78 -17.72 -9.15
N VAL A 59 -9.22 -16.67 -8.54
CA VAL A 59 -8.88 -16.66 -7.12
C VAL A 59 -9.73 -15.61 -6.42
N GLN A 60 -10.54 -16.07 -5.44
CA GLN A 60 -11.36 -15.22 -4.60
C GLN A 60 -11.16 -15.61 -3.13
N GLU A 61 -10.78 -14.67 -2.28
CA GLU A 61 -10.54 -14.92 -0.83
C GLU A 61 -9.67 -16.17 -0.60
N GLN A 62 -8.58 -16.27 -1.36
CA GLN A 62 -7.64 -17.41 -1.36
C GLN A 62 -8.27 -18.77 -1.77
N THR A 63 -9.43 -18.76 -2.37
CA THR A 63 -10.03 -19.96 -2.96
C THR A 63 -9.82 -19.95 -4.47
N LEU A 64 -9.10 -20.95 -4.97
CA LEU A 64 -8.91 -21.19 -6.40
C LEU A 64 -10.10 -21.99 -6.95
N SER A 65 -10.73 -21.44 -7.96
CA SER A 65 -11.82 -22.11 -8.70
C SER A 65 -11.54 -22.13 -10.20
N ARG A 66 -12.03 -23.12 -10.90
CA ARG A 66 -12.04 -23.17 -12.36
C ARG A 66 -13.47 -22.96 -12.89
N VAL A 67 -13.57 -22.23 -13.98
CA VAL A 67 -14.86 -21.90 -14.62
C VAL A 67 -14.69 -21.91 -16.13
N PRO A 68 -15.57 -22.56 -16.90
CA PRO A 68 -15.57 -22.46 -18.38
C PRO A 68 -15.82 -21.01 -18.81
N LEU A 69 -15.12 -20.54 -19.85
CA LEU A 69 -15.30 -19.18 -20.40
C LEU A 69 -16.73 -18.92 -20.91
N ASN A 70 -17.39 -19.96 -21.42
CA ASN A 70 -18.76 -19.89 -21.93
C ASN A 70 -19.83 -19.90 -20.82
N GLY A 71 -19.44 -19.86 -19.55
CA GLY A 71 -20.30 -19.83 -18.37
C GLY A 71 -20.41 -21.18 -17.68
N GLY A 72 -20.88 -21.15 -16.44
CA GLY A 72 -21.04 -22.31 -15.58
C GLY A 72 -20.80 -21.96 -14.12
N ALA A 73 -21.12 -22.88 -13.22
CA ALA A 73 -20.82 -22.71 -11.80
C ALA A 73 -19.31 -22.88 -11.55
N PRO A 74 -18.70 -22.04 -10.72
CA PRO A 74 -17.31 -22.20 -10.30
C PRO A 74 -17.12 -23.56 -9.59
N LEU A 75 -16.10 -24.31 -10.00
CA LEU A 75 -15.67 -25.53 -9.33
C LEU A 75 -14.42 -25.23 -8.50
N THR A 76 -14.54 -25.34 -7.19
CA THR A 76 -13.40 -25.16 -6.27
C THR A 76 -12.33 -26.22 -6.53
N VAL A 77 -11.10 -25.78 -6.69
CA VAL A 77 -9.90 -26.63 -6.90
C VAL A 77 -9.10 -26.76 -5.62
N ALA A 78 -8.82 -25.64 -4.94
CA ALA A 78 -8.02 -25.60 -3.72
C ALA A 78 -8.31 -24.32 -2.92
N THR A 79 -7.94 -24.33 -1.63
CA THR A 79 -8.00 -23.18 -0.72
C THR A 79 -6.61 -22.78 -0.24
N GLY A 80 -6.45 -21.56 0.30
CA GLY A 80 -5.15 -21.02 0.70
C GLY A 80 -4.28 -20.54 -0.47
N ILE A 81 -4.83 -20.44 -1.68
CA ILE A 81 -4.11 -20.09 -2.91
C ILE A 81 -4.12 -18.57 -3.12
N ALA A 82 -2.94 -18.00 -3.30
CA ALA A 82 -2.77 -16.58 -3.63
C ALA A 82 -2.71 -16.31 -5.14
N GLY A 83 -2.25 -17.28 -5.94
CA GLY A 83 -2.25 -17.19 -7.39
C GLY A 83 -2.00 -18.53 -8.07
N ALA A 84 -2.33 -18.61 -9.37
CA ALA A 84 -2.25 -19.84 -10.15
C ALA A 84 -1.95 -19.56 -11.62
N ASP A 85 -1.35 -20.55 -12.30
CA ASP A 85 -1.23 -20.57 -13.75
C ASP A 85 -1.41 -21.98 -14.30
N TRP A 86 -2.06 -22.11 -15.47
CA TRP A 86 -2.28 -23.39 -16.11
C TRP A 86 -1.01 -23.96 -16.75
N SER A 87 -0.85 -25.26 -16.69
CA SER A 87 0.08 -25.95 -17.57
C SER A 87 -0.33 -25.78 -19.04
N PRO A 88 0.63 -25.80 -20.00
CA PRO A 88 0.31 -25.60 -21.43
C PRO A 88 -0.66 -26.62 -22.00
N ASP A 89 -0.70 -27.83 -21.43
CA ASP A 89 -1.64 -28.90 -21.81
C ASP A 89 -3.00 -28.80 -21.10
N GLY A 90 -3.17 -27.80 -20.21
CA GLY A 90 -4.41 -27.54 -19.47
C GLY A 90 -4.82 -28.63 -18.47
N LYS A 91 -3.92 -29.57 -18.11
CA LYS A 91 -4.26 -30.68 -17.22
C LYS A 91 -3.92 -30.44 -15.77
N SER A 92 -2.98 -29.52 -15.51
CA SER A 92 -2.51 -29.19 -14.18
C SER A 92 -2.33 -27.68 -14.01
N MET A 93 -2.06 -27.25 -12.78
CA MET A 93 -1.77 -25.86 -12.45
C MET A 93 -0.53 -25.77 -11.58
N ALA A 94 0.25 -24.70 -11.77
CA ALA A 94 1.15 -24.18 -10.78
C ALA A 94 0.37 -23.22 -9.86
N VAL A 95 0.61 -23.28 -8.57
CA VAL A 95 -0.04 -22.43 -7.55
C VAL A 95 0.96 -21.93 -6.54
N TYR A 96 0.65 -20.84 -5.84
CA TYR A 96 1.42 -20.44 -4.69
C TYR A 96 0.53 -20.02 -3.52
N HIS A 97 1.04 -20.29 -2.31
CA HIS A 97 0.46 -19.94 -1.04
C HIS A 97 1.31 -18.86 -0.37
N ILE A 98 0.68 -17.98 0.38
CA ILE A 98 1.37 -16.99 1.22
C ILE A 98 0.82 -17.15 2.64
N ASP A 99 1.65 -17.62 3.55
CA ASP A 99 1.32 -17.62 4.97
C ASP A 99 2.15 -16.57 5.74
N SER A 100 2.02 -16.54 7.07
CA SER A 100 2.72 -15.56 7.92
C SER A 100 4.24 -15.75 7.97
N ARG A 101 4.78 -16.88 7.53
CA ARG A 101 6.19 -17.24 7.68
C ARG A 101 6.92 -17.40 6.36
N GLU A 102 6.28 -18.02 5.36
CA GLU A 102 6.90 -18.34 4.07
C GLU A 102 5.88 -18.28 2.92
N SER A 103 6.37 -18.25 1.70
CA SER A 103 5.59 -18.52 0.51
C SER A 103 6.03 -19.83 -0.11
N VAL A 104 5.06 -20.64 -0.51
CA VAL A 104 5.27 -21.98 -1.07
C VAL A 104 4.67 -22.04 -2.46
N MET A 105 5.44 -22.51 -3.43
CA MET A 105 4.98 -22.80 -4.79
C MET A 105 4.88 -24.30 -5.01
N GLU A 106 3.78 -24.72 -5.63
CA GLU A 106 3.53 -26.10 -6.02
C GLU A 106 3.34 -26.21 -7.53
N TYR A 107 3.88 -27.23 -8.14
CA TYR A 107 3.63 -27.59 -9.54
C TYR A 107 3.95 -29.08 -9.82
N PRO A 108 2.93 -29.90 -10.18
CA PRO A 108 1.50 -29.63 -10.08
C PRO A 108 1.02 -29.43 -8.64
N ILE A 109 -0.23 -29.03 -8.44
CA ILE A 109 -0.83 -28.91 -7.10
C ILE A 109 -0.57 -30.18 -6.27
N GLY A 110 -0.11 -30.02 -5.03
CA GLY A 110 0.31 -31.09 -4.12
C GLY A 110 1.79 -31.44 -4.22
N HIS A 111 2.53 -30.92 -5.23
CA HIS A 111 3.97 -31.13 -5.35
C HIS A 111 4.73 -29.82 -5.15
N VAL A 112 5.36 -29.67 -3.97
CA VAL A 112 6.13 -28.48 -3.61
C VAL A 112 7.35 -28.36 -4.50
N LEU A 113 7.44 -27.25 -5.25
CA LEU A 113 8.53 -26.96 -6.15
C LEU A 113 9.53 -25.94 -5.59
N TYR A 114 9.04 -24.95 -4.83
CA TYR A 114 9.86 -23.86 -4.31
C TYR A 114 9.32 -23.30 -2.98
N ARG A 115 10.24 -22.78 -2.12
CA ARG A 115 9.91 -22.11 -0.86
C ARG A 115 10.77 -20.89 -0.67
N THR A 116 10.21 -19.82 -0.10
CA THR A 116 10.94 -18.59 0.26
C THR A 116 10.38 -17.95 1.52
N ALA A 117 11.23 -17.32 2.31
CA ALA A 117 10.82 -16.49 3.45
C ALA A 117 10.21 -15.16 3.02
N GLY A 118 10.42 -14.75 1.77
CA GLY A 118 9.76 -13.61 1.13
C GLY A 118 8.34 -13.93 0.70
N TRP A 119 7.87 -13.25 -0.36
CA TRP A 119 6.61 -13.59 -0.99
C TRP A 119 6.74 -13.70 -2.51
N ILE A 120 5.81 -14.42 -3.14
CA ILE A 120 5.81 -14.72 -4.57
C ILE A 120 4.64 -14.00 -5.22
N SER A 121 4.87 -13.45 -6.43
CA SER A 121 3.81 -12.95 -7.30
C SER A 121 4.02 -13.37 -8.76
N ASP A 122 3.01 -13.14 -9.58
CA ASP A 122 3.06 -13.22 -11.06
C ASP A 122 3.69 -14.51 -11.61
N LEU A 123 3.38 -15.64 -10.99
CA LEU A 123 3.91 -16.93 -11.47
C LEU A 123 3.34 -17.28 -12.87
N ARG A 124 4.19 -17.85 -13.75
CA ARG A 124 3.85 -18.31 -15.11
C ARG A 124 4.55 -19.61 -15.45
N VAL A 125 3.79 -20.60 -15.86
CA VAL A 125 4.31 -21.85 -16.41
C VAL A 125 4.88 -21.58 -17.80
N SER A 126 6.06 -22.13 -18.10
CA SER A 126 6.69 -21.98 -19.41
C SER A 126 5.84 -22.61 -20.52
N PRO A 127 5.90 -22.11 -21.77
CA PRO A 127 5.16 -22.70 -22.89
C PRO A 127 5.43 -24.17 -23.16
N GLN A 128 6.59 -24.67 -22.67
CA GLN A 128 6.97 -26.09 -22.76
C GLN A 128 6.58 -26.91 -21.52
N GLY A 129 6.05 -26.26 -20.47
CA GLY A 129 5.60 -26.92 -19.23
C GLY A 129 6.69 -27.38 -18.27
N GLY A 130 7.97 -27.21 -18.62
CA GLY A 130 9.09 -27.75 -17.83
C GLY A 130 9.62 -26.81 -16.74
N SER A 131 9.15 -25.57 -16.66
CA SER A 131 9.64 -24.57 -15.71
C SER A 131 8.55 -23.58 -15.34
N VAL A 132 8.72 -22.91 -14.20
CA VAL A 132 7.84 -21.83 -13.74
C VAL A 132 8.68 -20.58 -13.51
N ALA A 133 8.32 -19.47 -14.17
CA ALA A 133 8.88 -18.15 -13.88
C ALA A 133 8.00 -17.43 -12.87
N PHE A 134 8.60 -16.60 -12.02
CA PHE A 134 7.89 -15.86 -10.97
C PHE A 134 8.70 -14.66 -10.50
N LEU A 135 8.00 -13.74 -9.84
CA LEU A 135 8.61 -12.64 -9.10
C LEU A 135 8.77 -13.05 -7.63
N GLU A 136 9.96 -12.87 -7.10
CA GLU A 136 10.23 -13.04 -5.67
C GLU A 136 10.50 -11.68 -5.02
N HIS A 137 9.82 -11.42 -3.91
CA HIS A 137 9.90 -10.19 -3.14
C HIS A 137 10.50 -10.51 -1.76
N PRO A 138 11.70 -9.99 -1.45
CA PRO A 138 12.39 -10.31 -0.18
C PRO A 138 11.68 -9.75 1.06
N LEU A 139 10.96 -8.62 0.90
CA LEU A 139 10.25 -7.95 1.99
C LEU A 139 8.75 -8.05 1.79
N ARG A 140 8.03 -8.43 2.84
CA ARG A 140 6.57 -8.49 2.81
C ARG A 140 5.99 -7.08 2.70
N SER A 141 4.91 -6.96 1.92
CA SER A 141 4.21 -5.69 1.64
C SER A 141 5.06 -4.65 0.89
N ASP A 142 6.17 -5.09 0.29
CA ASP A 142 7.02 -4.27 -0.59
C ASP A 142 7.02 -4.92 -1.98
N ASP A 143 6.97 -4.11 -3.03
CA ASP A 143 7.00 -4.57 -4.42
C ASP A 143 8.42 -4.58 -5.03
N ALA A 144 9.44 -4.27 -4.24
CA ALA A 144 10.83 -4.53 -4.60
C ALA A 144 11.06 -6.04 -4.74
N GLY A 145 11.79 -6.45 -5.79
CA GLY A 145 11.96 -7.88 -6.03
C GLY A 145 12.83 -8.20 -7.24
N LEU A 146 12.79 -9.46 -7.64
CA LEU A 146 13.61 -10.00 -8.72
C LEU A 146 12.88 -11.11 -9.50
N VAL A 147 13.35 -11.38 -10.71
CA VAL A 147 12.81 -12.44 -11.58
C VAL A 147 13.56 -13.74 -11.35
N LYS A 148 12.84 -14.82 -11.07
CA LYS A 148 13.36 -16.18 -10.96
C LYS A 148 12.65 -17.14 -11.90
N VAL A 149 13.34 -18.21 -12.23
CA VAL A 149 12.79 -19.40 -12.87
C VAL A 149 13.16 -20.64 -12.06
N VAL A 150 12.22 -21.56 -11.90
CA VAL A 150 12.45 -22.85 -11.24
C VAL A 150 12.12 -23.98 -12.23
N ASP A 151 12.98 -24.99 -12.34
CA ASP A 151 12.75 -26.16 -13.17
C ASP A 151 11.90 -27.22 -12.44
N SER A 152 11.46 -28.26 -13.14
CA SER A 152 10.66 -29.35 -12.58
C SER A 152 11.36 -30.17 -11.47
N ARG A 153 12.65 -29.97 -11.24
CA ARG A 153 13.44 -30.61 -10.18
C ARG A 153 13.58 -29.70 -8.95
N GLY A 154 12.99 -28.50 -8.98
CA GLY A 154 13.08 -27.51 -7.91
C GLY A 154 14.37 -26.67 -7.92
N MET A 155 15.14 -26.72 -9.00
CA MET A 155 16.35 -25.91 -9.14
C MET A 155 15.96 -24.50 -9.59
N ALA A 156 16.07 -23.55 -8.68
CA ALA A 156 15.76 -22.14 -8.95
C ALA A 156 16.99 -21.38 -9.45
N LYS A 157 16.80 -20.55 -10.47
CA LYS A 157 17.79 -19.64 -11.02
C LYS A 157 17.28 -18.21 -10.96
N GLU A 158 18.10 -17.30 -10.46
CA GLU A 158 17.88 -15.85 -10.55
C GLU A 158 18.28 -15.38 -11.93
N LEU A 159 17.40 -14.60 -12.58
CA LEU A 159 17.62 -14.09 -13.94
C LEU A 159 17.86 -12.58 -13.98
N SER A 160 17.36 -11.84 -13.00
CA SER A 160 17.58 -10.39 -12.92
C SER A 160 18.06 -10.01 -11.52
N GLY A 161 18.71 -8.85 -11.40
CA GLY A 161 19.04 -8.25 -10.11
C GLY A 161 17.81 -7.71 -9.37
N ASN A 162 18.04 -7.17 -8.19
CA ASN A 162 16.98 -6.56 -7.37
C ASN A 162 16.50 -5.23 -7.99
N TRP A 163 15.19 -5.11 -8.12
CA TRP A 163 14.49 -3.91 -8.58
C TRP A 163 13.81 -3.20 -7.40
N SER A 164 13.74 -1.88 -7.44
CA SER A 164 12.99 -1.11 -6.44
C SER A 164 11.49 -1.37 -6.51
N SER A 165 10.98 -1.74 -7.69
CA SER A 165 9.61 -2.12 -7.93
C SER A 165 9.56 -3.09 -9.10
N VAL A 166 8.86 -4.21 -8.98
CA VAL A 166 8.65 -5.18 -10.06
C VAL A 166 7.21 -5.68 -10.04
N GLY A 167 6.60 -5.85 -11.23
CA GLY A 167 5.21 -6.35 -11.31
C GLY A 167 4.79 -6.71 -12.72
N GLY A 168 4.10 -7.84 -12.82
CA GLY A 168 3.69 -8.42 -14.09
C GLY A 168 4.81 -9.16 -14.81
N LEU A 169 4.51 -10.40 -15.23
CA LEU A 169 5.47 -11.29 -15.87
C LEU A 169 4.79 -12.15 -16.93
N ALA A 170 5.45 -12.36 -18.07
CA ALA A 170 5.01 -13.30 -19.10
C ALA A 170 6.21 -13.95 -19.81
N TRP A 171 6.01 -15.17 -20.31
CA TRP A 171 6.96 -15.81 -21.21
C TRP A 171 6.82 -15.26 -22.64
N SER A 172 7.94 -15.14 -23.35
CA SER A 172 7.89 -15.02 -24.81
C SER A 172 7.26 -16.27 -25.42
N PRO A 173 6.60 -16.19 -26.59
CA PRO A 173 6.00 -17.36 -27.25
C PRO A 173 6.99 -18.51 -27.49
N SER A 174 8.27 -18.18 -27.70
CA SER A 174 9.35 -19.16 -27.88
C SER A 174 9.75 -19.87 -26.58
N GLY A 175 9.39 -19.32 -25.41
CA GLY A 175 9.83 -19.81 -24.10
C GLY A 175 11.30 -19.58 -23.81
N LYS A 176 11.99 -18.73 -24.59
CA LYS A 176 13.41 -18.44 -24.41
C LYS A 176 13.70 -17.21 -23.55
N GLU A 177 12.71 -16.35 -23.40
CA GLU A 177 12.81 -15.08 -22.67
C GLU A 177 11.61 -14.91 -21.75
N ILE A 178 11.84 -14.23 -20.64
CA ILE A 178 10.82 -13.78 -19.71
C ILE A 178 10.74 -12.26 -19.81
N TRP A 179 9.55 -11.74 -20.01
CA TRP A 179 9.26 -10.32 -20.05
C TRP A 179 8.59 -9.90 -18.75
N PHE A 180 8.91 -8.70 -18.28
CA PHE A 180 8.40 -8.18 -17.00
C PHE A 180 8.46 -6.66 -16.97
N ALA A 181 7.74 -6.04 -16.05
CA ALA A 181 7.82 -4.62 -15.80
C ALA A 181 8.59 -4.35 -14.50
N ALA A 182 9.58 -3.45 -14.55
CA ALA A 182 10.43 -3.14 -13.39
C ALA A 182 10.93 -1.70 -13.38
N GLY A 183 11.28 -1.19 -12.20
CA GLY A 183 11.87 0.11 -11.96
C GLY A 183 13.13 0.01 -11.09
N GLU A 184 14.18 0.71 -11.50
CA GLU A 184 15.44 0.79 -10.72
C GLU A 184 15.29 1.68 -9.50
N THR A 185 14.44 2.71 -9.60
CA THR A 185 14.15 3.67 -8.53
C THR A 185 12.68 3.99 -8.49
N GLY A 186 12.10 4.04 -7.28
CA GLY A 186 10.70 4.39 -7.06
C GLY A 186 9.72 3.38 -7.66
N VAL A 187 8.51 3.84 -7.98
CA VAL A 187 7.38 3.00 -8.43
C VAL A 187 7.18 2.98 -9.95
N ARG A 188 7.89 3.82 -10.70
CA ARG A 188 7.80 3.84 -12.17
C ARG A 188 8.50 2.63 -12.75
N ARG A 189 7.82 1.89 -13.60
CA ARG A 189 8.33 0.67 -14.23
C ARG A 189 8.43 0.86 -15.73
N ALA A 190 9.53 0.33 -16.31
CA ALA A 190 9.70 0.10 -17.73
C ALA A 190 9.51 -1.38 -18.06
N VAL A 191 9.31 -1.73 -19.32
CA VAL A 191 9.25 -3.12 -19.77
C VAL A 191 10.65 -3.61 -20.10
N TYR A 192 11.00 -4.75 -19.52
CA TYR A 192 12.26 -5.46 -19.76
C TYR A 192 11.99 -6.87 -20.28
N ARG A 193 13.01 -7.46 -20.90
CA ARG A 193 13.08 -8.89 -21.18
C ARG A 193 14.41 -9.44 -20.72
N VAL A 194 14.39 -10.67 -20.20
CA VAL A 194 15.59 -11.37 -19.79
C VAL A 194 15.59 -12.77 -20.39
N ALA A 195 16.70 -13.12 -21.04
CA ALA A 195 16.91 -14.48 -21.56
C ALA A 195 17.26 -15.45 -20.42
N LEU A 196 17.09 -16.76 -20.63
CA LEU A 196 17.40 -17.77 -19.62
C LEU A 196 18.89 -17.83 -19.25
N ASP A 197 19.79 -17.23 -20.04
CA ASP A 197 21.20 -17.05 -19.69
C ASP A 197 21.46 -15.86 -18.76
N GLY A 198 20.45 -14.97 -18.54
CA GLY A 198 20.55 -13.76 -17.74
C GLY A 198 20.76 -12.48 -18.57
N THR A 199 20.82 -12.58 -19.89
CA THR A 199 20.97 -11.39 -20.75
C THR A 199 19.71 -10.53 -20.65
N LEU A 200 19.83 -9.33 -20.04
CA LEU A 200 18.77 -8.38 -19.77
C LEU A 200 18.74 -7.27 -20.83
N ARG A 201 17.54 -6.89 -21.28
CA ARG A 201 17.33 -5.76 -22.20
C ARG A 201 16.07 -5.00 -21.84
N GLN A 202 16.16 -3.67 -21.82
CA GLN A 202 14.98 -2.80 -21.77
C GLN A 202 14.29 -2.77 -23.13
N VAL A 203 12.98 -2.93 -23.14
CA VAL A 203 12.15 -2.93 -24.36
C VAL A 203 11.50 -1.57 -24.58
N ALA A 204 10.85 -1.05 -23.53
CA ALA A 204 10.12 0.22 -23.60
C ALA A 204 10.05 0.90 -22.23
N SER A 205 9.94 2.23 -22.26
CA SER A 205 9.64 3.06 -21.11
C SER A 205 8.57 4.07 -21.51
N LEU A 206 7.48 4.13 -20.73
CA LEU A 206 6.35 5.04 -20.95
C LEU A 206 6.05 5.78 -19.65
N PRO A 207 5.44 6.97 -19.71
CA PRO A 207 4.98 7.66 -18.50
C PRO A 207 3.90 6.85 -17.76
N GLY A 208 4.10 6.63 -16.46
CA GLY A 208 3.21 5.84 -15.59
C GLY A 208 3.86 4.59 -15.04
N THR A 209 3.14 3.85 -14.23
CA THR A 209 3.57 2.57 -13.69
C THR A 209 3.09 1.45 -14.61
N LEU A 210 4.03 0.82 -15.32
CA LEU A 210 3.72 -0.26 -16.25
C LEU A 210 3.52 -1.58 -15.52
N THR A 211 2.59 -2.41 -16.01
CA THR A 211 2.39 -3.80 -15.59
C THR A 211 2.23 -4.67 -16.84
N LEU A 212 3.09 -5.67 -16.98
CA LEU A 212 3.01 -6.63 -18.08
C LEU A 212 2.07 -7.76 -17.67
N TYR A 213 0.92 -7.86 -18.29
CA TYR A 213 -0.07 -8.86 -17.91
C TYR A 213 0.10 -10.18 -18.64
N ASP A 214 0.36 -10.12 -19.96
CA ASP A 214 0.42 -11.33 -20.79
C ASP A 214 1.11 -11.09 -22.14
N ILE A 215 1.51 -12.18 -22.80
CA ILE A 215 1.95 -12.18 -24.20
C ILE A 215 1.21 -13.30 -24.93
N SER A 216 0.51 -12.94 -26.01
CA SER A 216 -0.22 -13.91 -26.83
C SER A 216 0.75 -14.83 -27.58
N LYS A 217 0.24 -15.97 -28.09
CA LYS A 217 1.02 -16.89 -28.96
C LYS A 217 1.56 -16.23 -30.23
N THR A 218 0.94 -15.15 -30.69
CA THR A 218 1.33 -14.38 -31.88
C THR A 218 2.31 -13.24 -31.55
N GLY A 219 2.67 -13.05 -30.26
CA GLY A 219 3.59 -12.02 -29.82
C GLY A 219 2.95 -10.67 -29.52
N SER A 220 1.62 -10.57 -29.46
CA SER A 220 0.95 -9.37 -28.97
C SER A 220 1.11 -9.27 -27.46
N VAL A 221 1.52 -8.09 -26.96
CA VAL A 221 1.81 -7.82 -25.55
C VAL A 221 0.61 -7.12 -24.92
N LEU A 222 0.13 -7.62 -23.79
CA LEU A 222 -0.93 -7.02 -22.98
C LEU A 222 -0.31 -6.21 -21.84
N LEU A 223 -0.45 -4.90 -21.91
CA LEU A 223 0.22 -3.96 -21.02
C LEU A 223 -0.78 -3.06 -20.31
N GLY A 224 -0.66 -2.96 -18.99
CA GLY A 224 -1.37 -1.98 -18.18
C GLY A 224 -0.51 -0.76 -17.92
N ILE A 225 -1.14 0.41 -17.90
CA ILE A 225 -0.53 1.66 -17.44
C ILE A 225 -1.38 2.20 -16.31
N ASP A 226 -0.83 2.26 -15.10
CA ASP A 226 -1.47 2.86 -13.95
C ASP A 226 -0.94 4.28 -13.75
N ARG A 227 -1.89 5.22 -13.61
CA ARG A 227 -1.64 6.58 -13.18
C ARG A 227 -2.20 6.71 -11.77
N SER A 228 -1.31 6.59 -10.80
CA SER A 228 -1.65 6.68 -9.39
C SER A 228 -1.43 8.10 -8.88
N ARG A 229 -2.38 8.60 -8.09
CA ARG A 229 -2.28 9.90 -7.43
C ARG A 229 -2.81 9.77 -6.00
N LEU A 230 -2.06 10.32 -5.05
CA LEU A 230 -2.53 10.50 -3.69
C LEU A 230 -3.06 11.91 -3.54
N VAL A 231 -4.37 12.04 -3.47
CA VAL A 231 -5.08 13.32 -3.40
C VAL A 231 -5.22 13.73 -1.95
N LEU A 232 -4.88 14.97 -1.65
CA LEU A 232 -5.08 15.61 -0.36
C LEU A 232 -6.30 16.51 -0.43
N ALA A 233 -7.31 16.22 0.37
CA ALA A 233 -8.55 16.97 0.43
C ALA A 233 -8.82 17.53 1.82
N ALA A 234 -9.48 18.68 1.89
CA ALA A 234 -9.96 19.23 3.14
C ALA A 234 -11.36 19.85 3.00
N SER A 235 -12.09 19.80 4.10
CA SER A 235 -13.38 20.47 4.26
C SER A 235 -13.41 21.26 5.57
N SER A 236 -13.90 22.49 5.58
CA SER A 236 -14.06 23.31 6.77
C SER A 236 -15.53 23.62 7.01
N GLY A 237 -16.03 23.29 8.22
CA GLY A 237 -17.41 23.54 8.64
C GLY A 237 -18.46 22.60 8.02
N ASN A 238 -19.71 22.79 8.41
CA ASN A 238 -20.84 22.04 7.88
C ASN A 238 -21.27 22.64 6.53
N GLY A 239 -21.08 21.90 5.44
CA GLY A 239 -21.59 22.26 4.11
C GLY A 239 -20.60 23.01 3.20
N VAL A 240 -19.35 23.21 3.61
CA VAL A 240 -18.32 23.70 2.69
C VAL A 240 -17.88 22.55 1.78
N ALA A 241 -17.90 22.79 0.47
CA ALA A 241 -17.47 21.83 -0.51
C ALA A 241 -16.01 21.40 -0.25
N GLU A 242 -15.75 20.12 -0.41
CA GLU A 242 -14.39 19.57 -0.36
C GLU A 242 -13.51 20.27 -1.39
N ARG A 243 -12.29 20.63 -0.98
CA ARG A 243 -11.27 21.22 -1.85
C ARG A 243 -10.12 20.26 -2.03
N ASP A 244 -9.70 20.01 -3.29
CA ASP A 244 -8.41 19.35 -3.59
C ASP A 244 -7.29 20.33 -3.24
N LEU A 245 -6.47 19.95 -2.30
CA LEU A 245 -5.31 20.69 -1.79
C LEU A 245 -3.98 20.03 -2.14
N SER A 246 -4.00 19.01 -3.00
CA SER A 246 -2.78 18.34 -3.44
C SER A 246 -1.79 19.35 -4.02
N TRP A 247 -0.51 19.18 -3.72
CA TRP A 247 0.54 20.03 -4.24
C TRP A 247 1.19 19.40 -5.47
N PHE A 248 1.49 18.11 -5.38
CA PHE A 248 1.96 17.27 -6.47
C PHE A 248 1.12 15.97 -6.56
N ASP A 249 1.74 14.87 -6.95
CA ASP A 249 1.05 13.61 -7.20
C ASP A 249 0.84 12.72 -5.96
N TRP A 250 1.59 12.97 -4.87
CA TRP A 250 1.59 12.11 -3.68
C TRP A 250 1.54 12.90 -2.38
N SER A 251 0.55 13.79 -2.27
CA SER A 251 0.32 14.62 -1.09
C SER A 251 -0.39 13.85 0.01
N ARG A 252 0.27 13.58 1.12
CA ARG A 252 -0.29 12.85 2.25
C ARG A 252 -0.52 13.75 3.45
N VAL A 253 -1.76 13.80 3.93
CA VAL A 253 -2.09 14.49 5.18
C VAL A 253 -1.36 13.88 6.36
N GLN A 254 -0.80 14.72 7.21
CA GLN A 254 -0.17 14.31 8.46
C GLN A 254 -0.88 14.94 9.67
N ASP A 255 -1.08 16.25 9.66
CA ASP A 255 -1.72 16.91 10.80
C ASP A 255 -2.39 18.24 10.40
N LEU A 256 -3.34 18.70 11.23
CA LEU A 256 -3.96 20.02 11.20
C LEU A 256 -3.62 20.78 12.47
N SER A 257 -3.33 22.07 12.37
CA SER A 257 -3.19 22.94 13.53
C SER A 257 -4.48 22.96 14.37
N ALA A 258 -4.37 23.33 15.64
CA ALA A 258 -5.50 23.32 16.56
C ALA A 258 -6.66 24.23 16.09
N ASP A 259 -6.34 25.34 15.46
CA ASP A 259 -7.31 26.31 14.90
C ASP A 259 -7.79 25.94 13.48
N GLY A 260 -7.26 24.83 12.91
CA GLY A 260 -7.61 24.35 11.58
C GLY A 260 -7.12 25.21 10.41
N ARG A 261 -6.22 26.17 10.63
CA ARG A 261 -5.72 27.07 9.57
C ARG A 261 -4.51 26.52 8.83
N LEU A 262 -3.66 25.74 9.49
CA LEU A 262 -2.45 25.19 8.91
C LEU A 262 -2.61 23.69 8.70
N LEU A 263 -2.25 23.25 7.51
CA LEU A 263 -2.22 21.85 7.10
C LEU A 263 -0.77 21.40 6.91
N LEU A 264 -0.39 20.36 7.63
CA LEU A 264 0.89 19.68 7.49
C LEU A 264 0.70 18.44 6.60
N PHE A 265 1.53 18.33 5.60
CA PHE A 265 1.54 17.17 4.70
C PHE A 265 2.94 16.86 4.19
N ASP A 266 3.14 15.67 3.67
CA ASP A 266 4.36 15.28 2.97
C ASP A 266 4.06 14.85 1.54
N GLU A 267 5.06 15.04 0.69
CA GLU A 267 5.12 14.56 -0.69
C GLU A 267 6.12 13.42 -0.78
N SER A 268 5.69 12.29 -1.32
CA SER A 268 6.53 11.09 -1.47
C SER A 268 6.74 10.67 -2.92
N GLY A 269 6.06 11.31 -3.87
CA GLY A 269 6.19 11.05 -5.31
C GLY A 269 7.38 11.79 -5.94
N ASP A 270 7.34 11.96 -7.27
CA ASP A 270 8.40 12.66 -8.02
C ASP A 270 8.65 14.08 -7.52
N GLY A 271 7.59 14.77 -7.06
CA GLY A 271 7.68 16.11 -6.44
C GLY A 271 8.27 16.10 -5.03
N GLY A 272 8.36 14.95 -4.38
CA GLY A 272 8.95 14.79 -3.05
C GLY A 272 10.47 14.62 -3.05
N GLY A 273 11.07 14.37 -4.22
CA GLY A 273 12.49 14.07 -4.31
C GLY A 273 12.85 12.68 -3.77
N ALA A 274 14.14 12.45 -3.51
CA ALA A 274 14.64 11.12 -3.10
C ALA A 274 14.22 10.70 -1.67
N GLU A 275 13.72 11.61 -0.83
CA GLU A 275 13.57 11.38 0.61
C GLU A 275 12.25 11.85 1.20
N HIS A 276 11.22 12.05 0.40
CA HIS A 276 10.02 12.78 0.78
C HIS A 276 10.34 14.25 1.12
N SER A 277 9.36 15.11 1.02
CA SER A 277 9.47 16.52 1.39
C SER A 277 8.29 16.92 2.26
N VAL A 278 8.58 17.63 3.33
CA VAL A 278 7.60 18.18 4.28
C VAL A 278 7.12 19.53 3.82
N TYR A 279 5.81 19.69 3.77
CA TYR A 279 5.14 20.92 3.36
C TYR A 279 4.14 21.39 4.40
N VAL A 280 3.99 22.70 4.44
CA VAL A 280 2.92 23.39 5.20
C VAL A 280 2.12 24.26 4.26
N ARG A 281 0.81 24.24 4.42
CA ARG A 281 -0.12 25.09 3.69
C ARG A 281 -1.04 25.81 4.67
N ASN A 282 -1.18 27.13 4.50
CA ASN A 282 -2.32 27.83 5.06
C ASN A 282 -3.57 27.54 4.20
N LEU A 283 -4.65 27.07 4.81
CA LEU A 283 -5.87 26.69 4.09
C LEU A 283 -6.58 27.87 3.41
N GLU A 284 -6.26 29.10 3.80
CA GLU A 284 -6.73 30.32 3.17
C GLU A 284 -5.83 30.80 2.01
N ALA A 285 -4.68 30.12 1.79
CA ALA A 285 -3.71 30.47 0.75
C ALA A 285 -3.63 29.38 -0.32
N ASP A 286 -3.25 29.77 -1.54
CA ASP A 286 -3.11 28.84 -2.67
C ASP A 286 -1.74 28.14 -2.73
N SER A 287 -0.74 28.64 -1.98
CA SER A 287 0.63 28.10 -2.00
C SER A 287 0.93 27.22 -0.81
N ALA A 288 1.82 26.25 -1.01
CA ALA A 288 2.43 25.47 0.05
C ALA A 288 3.91 25.87 0.22
N VAL A 289 4.41 25.82 1.45
CA VAL A 289 5.80 26.12 1.79
C VAL A 289 6.50 24.82 2.13
N ARG A 290 7.61 24.53 1.43
CA ARG A 290 8.48 23.41 1.74
C ARG A 290 9.36 23.76 2.95
N LEU A 291 9.34 22.89 3.97
CA LEU A 291 10.16 23.06 5.17
C LEU A 291 11.48 22.28 5.11
N GLY A 292 11.50 21.12 4.47
CA GLY A 292 12.69 20.27 4.40
C GLY A 292 12.40 18.86 3.95
N ASP A 293 13.42 17.99 4.08
CA ASP A 293 13.33 16.58 3.72
C ASP A 293 12.76 15.74 4.88
N GLY A 294 12.12 14.62 4.54
CA GLY A 294 11.61 13.63 5.47
C GLY A 294 10.09 13.44 5.40
N GLN A 295 9.61 12.50 6.18
CA GLN A 295 8.17 12.26 6.40
C GLN A 295 7.71 13.10 7.59
N ALA A 296 6.71 13.94 7.41
CA ALA A 296 6.14 14.73 8.49
C ALA A 296 5.45 13.83 9.53
N LEU A 297 5.60 14.15 10.80
CA LEU A 297 5.01 13.40 11.90
C LEU A 297 4.01 14.24 12.72
N GLY A 298 4.21 15.55 12.83
CA GLY A 298 3.33 16.46 13.57
C GLY A 298 3.98 17.77 13.96
N TRP A 299 3.18 18.65 14.53
CA TRP A 299 3.58 19.96 15.00
C TRP A 299 4.17 19.93 16.41
N SER A 300 5.10 20.83 16.71
CA SER A 300 5.31 21.25 18.10
C SER A 300 4.08 22.00 18.62
N PRO A 301 3.75 21.92 19.93
CA PRO A 301 2.56 22.57 20.47
C PRO A 301 2.51 24.11 20.25
N ASP A 302 3.66 24.75 20.12
CA ASP A 302 3.81 26.18 19.83
C ASP A 302 3.80 26.51 18.33
N LEU A 303 3.65 25.51 17.46
CA LEU A 303 3.69 25.61 16.00
C LEU A 303 4.98 26.21 15.43
N GLN A 304 6.08 26.23 16.19
CA GLN A 304 7.37 26.76 15.71
C GLN A 304 8.20 25.70 14.97
N TRP A 305 7.92 24.43 15.21
CA TRP A 305 8.67 23.31 14.66
C TRP A 305 7.75 22.22 14.13
N VAL A 306 8.21 21.54 13.11
CA VAL A 306 7.61 20.30 12.59
C VAL A 306 8.59 19.15 12.86
N LEU A 307 8.09 18.09 13.48
CA LEU A 307 8.83 16.86 13.65
C LEU A 307 8.77 16.05 12.34
N ALA A 308 9.91 15.61 11.85
CA ALA A 308 10.03 14.82 10.64
C ALA A 308 10.94 13.60 10.85
N LEU A 309 10.60 12.49 10.17
CA LEU A 309 11.40 11.28 10.14
C LEU A 309 12.17 11.21 8.82
N ASN A 310 13.50 11.20 8.89
CA ASN A 310 14.34 11.00 7.71
C ASN A 310 14.36 9.52 7.33
N ALA A 311 14.01 9.23 6.07
CA ALA A 311 13.99 7.87 5.54
C ALA A 311 15.41 7.30 5.27
N LYS A 312 16.45 8.12 5.22
CA LYS A 312 17.85 7.65 5.09
C LYS A 312 18.23 6.77 6.28
N ARG A 313 18.85 5.67 5.99
CA ARG A 313 19.36 4.79 7.07
C ARG A 313 20.70 5.30 7.60
N PRO A 314 20.87 5.42 8.93
CA PRO A 314 19.90 5.14 9.99
C PRO A 314 18.78 6.19 10.03
N MET A 315 17.52 5.78 10.22
CA MET A 315 16.39 6.70 10.36
C MET A 315 16.58 7.62 11.56
N ASN A 316 16.57 8.92 11.33
CA ASN A 316 16.74 9.95 12.34
C ASN A 316 15.50 10.85 12.40
N LEU A 317 15.27 11.46 13.57
CA LEU A 317 14.28 12.51 13.71
C LEU A 317 14.93 13.87 13.45
N SER A 318 14.21 14.74 12.76
CA SER A 318 14.58 16.14 12.53
C SER A 318 13.48 17.07 13.00
N LEU A 319 13.88 18.23 13.50
CA LEU A 319 13.00 19.36 13.77
C LEU A 319 13.19 20.37 12.65
N LEU A 320 12.15 20.57 11.86
CA LEU A 320 12.12 21.52 10.75
C LEU A 320 11.47 22.82 11.25
N PRO A 321 12.14 23.98 11.14
CA PRO A 321 11.60 25.23 11.66
C PRO A 321 10.51 25.80 10.75
N MET A 322 9.55 26.48 11.35
CA MET A 322 8.57 27.33 10.65
C MET A 322 9.12 28.73 10.33
N GLY A 323 10.23 29.11 10.96
CA GLY A 323 10.93 30.38 10.80
C GLY A 323 12.29 30.24 10.09
N PRO A 324 13.16 31.25 10.21
CA PRO A 324 14.44 31.31 9.50
C PRO A 324 15.54 30.46 10.15
N GLU A 325 15.26 29.73 11.22
CA GLU A 325 16.23 28.90 11.89
C GLU A 325 16.68 27.74 11.02
N ALA A 326 17.82 27.12 11.37
CA ALA A 326 18.30 25.92 10.71
C ALA A 326 17.59 24.65 11.26
N PRO A 327 17.32 23.64 10.41
CA PRO A 327 16.85 22.35 10.87
C PRO A 327 17.79 21.72 11.90
N ARG A 328 17.23 20.96 12.85
CA ARG A 328 17.99 20.26 13.91
C ARG A 328 17.75 18.75 13.79
N THR A 329 18.81 17.96 13.84
CA THR A 329 18.70 16.49 13.92
C THR A 329 18.79 16.06 15.38
N LEU A 330 17.87 15.20 15.81
CA LEU A 330 17.86 14.67 17.18
C LEU A 330 18.79 13.46 17.28
N SER A 331 19.60 13.41 18.35
CA SER A 331 20.40 12.24 18.65
C SER A 331 19.52 11.10 19.15
N GLY A 332 19.59 9.94 18.47
CA GLY A 332 18.88 8.73 18.88
C GLY A 332 19.62 7.89 19.92
N HIS A 333 20.88 8.22 20.25
CA HIS A 333 21.72 7.40 21.13
C HIS A 333 21.73 5.90 20.75
N GLY A 334 21.73 5.62 19.43
CA GLY A 334 21.65 4.26 18.88
C GLY A 334 20.24 3.70 18.68
N LEU A 335 19.19 4.41 19.09
CA LEU A 335 17.79 4.06 18.80
C LEU A 335 17.49 4.31 17.32
N LYS A 336 16.93 3.32 16.63
CA LYS A 336 16.35 3.44 15.30
C LYS A 336 14.92 3.86 15.44
N TYR A 337 14.58 5.05 14.93
CA TYR A 337 13.23 5.59 15.01
C TYR A 337 12.31 4.94 13.98
N ASN A 338 11.03 4.76 14.36
CA ASN A 338 9.96 4.32 13.48
C ASN A 338 8.90 5.42 13.31
N TRP A 339 8.46 6.02 14.40
CA TRP A 339 7.60 7.21 14.45
C TRP A 339 7.79 7.95 15.77
N ALA A 340 7.34 9.20 15.83
CA ALA A 340 7.35 9.98 17.05
C ALA A 340 6.22 11.01 17.08
N LEU A 341 5.85 11.47 18.29
CA LEU A 341 4.85 12.50 18.55
C LEU A 341 5.33 13.43 19.65
N TYR A 342 4.96 14.71 19.57
CA TYR A 342 5.14 15.62 20.68
C TYR A 342 4.18 15.33 21.83
N PHE A 343 4.68 15.41 23.06
CA PHE A 343 3.80 15.62 24.21
C PHE A 343 3.28 17.07 24.21
N PRO A 344 2.09 17.33 24.84
CA PRO A 344 1.53 18.67 24.90
C PRO A 344 2.40 19.72 25.61
N ASP A 345 3.34 19.27 26.44
CA ASP A 345 4.31 20.16 27.12
C ASP A 345 5.37 20.74 26.19
N GLY A 346 5.49 20.23 24.96
CA GLY A 346 6.50 20.65 23.98
C GLY A 346 7.94 20.31 24.34
N GLN A 347 8.17 19.62 25.46
CA GLN A 347 9.52 19.30 25.96
C GLN A 347 9.90 17.84 25.74
N ARG A 348 8.92 16.97 25.55
CA ARG A 348 9.09 15.53 25.41
C ARG A 348 8.49 15.02 24.10
N LEU A 349 9.09 13.94 23.59
CA LEU A 349 8.59 13.15 22.47
C LEU A 349 8.21 11.75 22.97
N LEU A 350 7.06 11.25 22.55
CA LEU A 350 6.77 9.83 22.54
C LEU A 350 7.37 9.24 21.25
N VAL A 351 8.22 8.25 21.39
CA VAL A 351 8.97 7.67 20.28
C VAL A 351 8.71 6.18 20.22
N ALA A 352 8.40 5.67 19.04
CA ALA A 352 8.49 4.24 18.75
C ALA A 352 9.81 3.96 18.04
N GLY A 353 10.56 3.00 18.55
CA GLY A 353 11.87 2.68 18.01
C GLY A 353 12.43 1.37 18.56
N ASN A 354 13.57 0.96 18.04
CA ASN A 354 14.30 -0.19 18.54
C ASN A 354 15.80 0.00 18.48
N PHE A 355 16.48 -0.54 19.46
CA PHE A 355 17.93 -0.76 19.39
C PHE A 355 18.25 -1.97 18.51
N PRO A 356 19.42 -2.03 17.86
CA PRO A 356 19.82 -3.18 17.04
C PRO A 356 19.63 -4.50 17.76
N GLY A 357 18.91 -5.45 17.11
CA GLY A 357 18.61 -6.76 17.67
C GLY A 357 17.54 -6.79 18.78
N LYS A 358 16.89 -5.67 19.08
CA LYS A 358 15.80 -5.60 20.05
C LYS A 358 14.46 -5.35 19.36
N PRO A 359 13.34 -5.78 19.94
CA PRO A 359 12.01 -5.52 19.41
C PRO A 359 11.67 -4.02 19.46
N LEU A 360 10.72 -3.61 18.62
CA LEU A 360 10.16 -2.26 18.62
C LEU A 360 9.40 -1.99 19.92
N ARG A 361 9.65 -0.80 20.53
CA ARG A 361 9.08 -0.38 21.82
C ARG A 361 8.79 1.11 21.82
N LEU A 362 8.06 1.56 22.85
CA LEU A 362 7.84 2.98 23.11
C LEU A 362 8.88 3.53 24.08
N PHE A 363 9.30 4.76 23.80
CA PHE A 363 10.22 5.52 24.63
C PHE A 363 9.68 6.94 24.80
N VAL A 364 10.07 7.59 25.90
CA VAL A 364 9.96 9.03 26.10
C VAL A 364 11.33 9.64 25.97
N GLN A 365 11.48 10.62 25.10
CA GLN A 365 12.73 11.30 24.82
C GLN A 365 12.59 12.82 24.95
N PRO A 366 13.54 13.52 25.61
CA PRO A 366 13.56 14.98 25.59
C PRO A 366 13.76 15.54 24.17
N VAL A 367 13.05 16.63 23.83
CA VAL A 367 13.14 17.28 22.51
C VAL A 367 14.55 17.87 22.25
N ASN A 368 15.29 18.20 23.27
CA ASN A 368 16.68 18.67 23.15
C ASN A 368 17.70 17.57 22.80
N GLY A 369 17.25 16.33 22.52
CA GLY A 369 18.11 15.22 22.14
C GLY A 369 18.68 14.42 23.31
N GLY A 370 18.07 14.50 24.50
CA GLY A 370 18.41 13.66 25.63
C GLY A 370 18.15 12.18 25.41
N GLU A 371 18.69 11.33 26.29
CA GLU A 371 18.62 9.87 26.17
C GLU A 371 17.17 9.34 26.24
N PRO A 372 16.75 8.48 25.29
CA PRO A 372 15.42 7.89 25.30
C PRO A 372 15.24 6.92 26.48
N ARG A 373 14.15 7.08 27.23
CA ARG A 373 13.78 6.18 28.34
C ARG A 373 12.62 5.29 27.94
N PRO A 374 12.68 3.96 28.11
CA PRO A 374 11.59 3.08 27.75
C PRO A 374 10.33 3.39 28.57
N LEU A 375 9.18 3.47 27.91
CA LEU A 375 7.92 3.72 28.57
C LEU A 375 7.40 2.46 29.26
N ASN A 376 7.21 1.40 28.51
CA ASN A 376 6.82 0.08 28.99
C ASN A 376 7.46 -0.97 28.06
N PRO A 377 8.25 -1.93 28.59
CA PRO A 377 8.97 -2.88 27.76
C PRO A 377 8.08 -3.81 26.92
N ASP A 378 6.83 -4.04 27.34
CA ASP A 378 5.93 -5.00 26.71
C ASP A 378 4.87 -4.35 25.82
N VAL A 379 4.85 -3.00 25.72
CA VAL A 379 3.87 -2.28 24.91
C VAL A 379 4.47 -1.88 23.55
N TYR A 380 3.77 -2.25 22.50
CA TYR A 380 3.89 -1.72 21.17
C TYR A 380 2.57 -1.09 20.77
N LEU A 381 2.62 0.13 20.25
CA LEU A 381 1.49 0.82 19.63
C LEU A 381 1.88 1.24 18.23
N SER A 382 1.02 0.96 17.26
CA SER A 382 1.04 1.63 15.97
C SER A 382 0.01 2.76 15.98
N ARG A 383 0.33 3.87 15.32
CA ARG A 383 -0.59 5.02 15.22
C ARG A 383 -1.16 5.46 16.57
N ALA A 384 -0.40 6.23 17.29
CA ALA A 384 -0.77 6.72 18.61
C ALA A 384 -1.16 8.20 18.59
N THR A 385 -1.87 8.64 19.63
CA THR A 385 -2.15 10.05 19.95
C THR A 385 -2.12 10.25 21.46
N ILE A 386 -1.72 11.42 21.90
CA ILE A 386 -1.52 11.76 23.32
C ILE A 386 -2.68 12.64 23.80
N SER A 387 -3.20 12.39 25.01
CA SER A 387 -4.25 13.20 25.61
C SER A 387 -3.80 14.64 25.83
N PRO A 388 -4.72 15.63 25.82
CA PRO A 388 -4.35 17.04 25.97
C PRO A 388 -3.60 17.39 27.27
N ASP A 389 -3.83 16.62 28.32
CA ASP A 389 -3.12 16.75 29.60
C ASP A 389 -1.76 16.03 29.65
N GLY A 390 -1.43 15.28 28.57
CA GLY A 390 -0.18 14.54 28.45
C GLY A 390 -0.10 13.27 29.30
N ASN A 391 -1.19 12.85 29.95
CA ASN A 391 -1.15 11.74 30.90
C ASN A 391 -1.49 10.39 30.27
N GLN A 392 -2.19 10.37 29.12
CA GLN A 392 -2.64 9.15 28.47
C GLN A 392 -2.23 9.10 27.00
N ILE A 393 -1.97 7.91 26.51
CA ILE A 393 -1.60 7.60 25.14
C ILE A 393 -2.65 6.61 24.61
N ALA A 394 -3.38 7.01 23.58
CA ALA A 394 -4.24 6.11 22.83
C ALA A 394 -3.47 5.58 21.61
N GLY A 395 -3.54 4.29 21.35
CA GLY A 395 -2.88 3.68 20.21
C GLY A 395 -3.53 2.37 19.80
N MET A 396 -3.16 1.86 18.63
CA MET A 396 -3.58 0.54 18.19
C MET A 396 -2.58 -0.50 18.69
N GLY A 397 -3.05 -1.44 19.50
CA GLY A 397 -2.28 -2.55 20.05
C GLY A 397 -2.08 -3.70 19.04
N LYS A 398 -1.47 -4.80 19.49
CA LYS A 398 -1.14 -5.96 18.63
C LYS A 398 -2.35 -6.69 18.05
N ASP A 399 -3.51 -6.60 18.70
CA ASP A 399 -4.74 -7.31 18.30
C ASP A 399 -5.70 -6.39 17.52
N ASP A 400 -5.18 -5.34 16.88
CA ASP A 400 -5.95 -4.30 16.17
C ASP A 400 -7.01 -3.60 17.05
N LYS A 401 -6.85 -3.69 18.37
CA LYS A 401 -7.70 -3.00 19.34
C LYS A 401 -7.10 -1.66 19.70
N THR A 402 -7.96 -0.65 19.79
CA THR A 402 -7.56 0.63 20.39
C THR A 402 -7.39 0.45 21.90
N VAL A 403 -6.22 0.82 22.40
CA VAL A 403 -5.87 0.72 23.82
C VAL A 403 -5.41 2.08 24.37
N ILE A 404 -5.55 2.25 25.69
CA ILE A 404 -4.97 3.38 26.43
C ILE A 404 -3.81 2.86 27.27
N VAL A 405 -2.73 3.65 27.29
CA VAL A 405 -1.57 3.45 28.16
C VAL A 405 -1.31 4.75 28.91
N GLU A 406 -0.97 4.68 30.20
CA GLU A 406 -0.56 5.85 30.96
C GLU A 406 0.83 6.33 30.49
N ALA A 407 1.01 7.63 30.35
CA ALA A 407 2.30 8.20 29.94
C ALA A 407 3.43 7.98 30.96
N SER A 408 3.10 7.67 32.20
CA SER A 408 4.03 7.22 33.26
C SER A 408 4.43 5.74 33.14
N GLY A 409 3.80 4.99 32.22
CA GLY A 409 3.95 3.55 32.06
C GLY A 409 2.81 2.76 32.70
N GLY A 410 2.65 1.52 32.27
CA GLY A 410 1.59 0.63 32.76
C GLY A 410 1.10 -0.32 31.67
N LEU A 411 0.22 -1.25 32.04
CA LEU A 411 -0.36 -2.20 31.12
C LEU A 411 -1.40 -1.52 30.21
N PRO A 412 -1.43 -1.86 28.91
CA PRO A 412 -2.45 -1.37 28.00
C PRO A 412 -3.85 -1.78 28.43
N ARG A 413 -4.78 -0.84 28.44
CA ARG A 413 -6.20 -1.06 28.72
C ARG A 413 -7.00 -0.91 27.42
N PRO A 414 -7.66 -1.96 26.92
CA PRO A 414 -8.48 -1.87 25.73
C PRO A 414 -9.71 -0.99 25.94
N LEU A 415 -10.07 -0.22 24.90
CA LEU A 415 -11.33 0.52 24.86
C LEU A 415 -12.47 -0.39 24.37
N ALA A 416 -13.69 -0.11 24.84
CA ALA A 416 -14.90 -0.83 24.44
C ALA A 416 -15.40 -0.36 23.06
N ILE A 417 -14.52 -0.43 22.04
CA ILE A 417 -14.87 -0.13 20.64
C ILE A 417 -15.20 -1.45 19.96
N PRO A 418 -16.40 -1.62 19.35
CA PRO A 418 -16.88 -2.92 18.87
C PRO A 418 -16.28 -3.37 17.52
N PHE A 419 -15.29 -2.64 17.00
CA PHE A 419 -14.61 -2.94 15.72
C PHE A 419 -13.12 -2.53 15.80
N PRO A 420 -12.26 -3.06 14.93
CA PRO A 420 -10.89 -2.57 14.79
C PRO A 420 -10.86 -1.09 14.41
N ALA A 421 -10.20 -0.28 15.22
CA ALA A 421 -10.20 1.17 15.06
C ALA A 421 -8.83 1.80 15.32
N VAL A 422 -8.53 2.84 14.53
CA VAL A 422 -7.29 3.63 14.62
C VAL A 422 -7.60 4.94 15.33
N PRO A 423 -6.91 5.29 16.43
CA PRO A 423 -7.06 6.59 17.05
C PRO A 423 -6.56 7.69 16.13
N ILE A 424 -7.33 8.77 16.03
CA ILE A 424 -7.01 9.96 15.24
C ILE A 424 -6.54 11.07 16.17
N ARG A 425 -7.43 11.48 17.09
CA ARG A 425 -7.20 12.63 17.98
C ARG A 425 -8.10 12.57 19.22
N TRP A 426 -7.62 13.09 20.33
CA TRP A 426 -8.44 13.40 21.49
C TRP A 426 -9.26 14.69 21.25
N SER A 427 -10.44 14.79 21.82
CA SER A 427 -11.13 16.08 21.94
C SER A 427 -10.29 17.04 22.80
N ALA A 428 -10.46 18.34 22.59
CA ALA A 428 -9.68 19.36 23.28
C ALA A 428 -9.86 19.33 24.82
N ASP A 429 -11.02 18.87 25.29
CA ASP A 429 -11.35 18.70 26.72
C ASP A 429 -10.87 17.34 27.29
N GLY A 430 -10.30 16.47 26.47
CA GLY A 430 -9.82 15.13 26.87
C GLY A 430 -10.91 14.11 27.17
N LYS A 431 -12.20 14.46 27.01
CA LYS A 431 -13.33 13.58 27.39
C LYS A 431 -13.72 12.58 26.32
N SER A 432 -13.22 12.75 25.10
CA SER A 432 -13.54 11.87 23.97
C SER A 432 -12.30 11.59 23.13
N LEU A 433 -12.36 10.49 22.37
CA LEU A 433 -11.36 10.09 21.40
C LEU A 433 -12.02 9.91 20.03
N PHE A 434 -11.51 10.57 19.02
CA PHE A 434 -11.89 10.30 17.63
C PHE A 434 -11.09 9.11 17.11
N VAL A 435 -11.81 8.17 16.49
CA VAL A 435 -11.21 6.96 15.90
C VAL A 435 -11.79 6.71 14.52
N SER A 436 -11.02 6.15 13.61
CA SER A 436 -11.52 5.67 12.32
C SER A 436 -11.60 4.14 12.31
N ALA A 437 -12.64 3.60 11.67
CA ALA A 437 -12.67 2.16 11.37
C ALA A 437 -11.57 1.77 10.38
N LEU A 438 -11.05 0.54 10.45
CA LEU A 438 -9.96 0.08 9.55
C LEU A 438 -10.43 -0.21 8.13
N ASN A 439 -11.70 -0.52 7.91
CA ASN A 439 -12.24 -0.87 6.59
C ASN A 439 -12.74 0.38 5.86
N ASN A 440 -11.88 0.99 5.05
CA ASN A 440 -12.11 2.28 4.39
C ASN A 440 -11.85 2.18 2.88
N SER A 441 -12.68 1.43 2.13
CA SER A 441 -12.52 1.33 0.68
C SER A 441 -13.09 2.53 -0.07
N GLU A 442 -14.31 2.96 0.24
CA GLU A 442 -15.03 4.03 -0.46
C GLU A 442 -15.20 5.29 0.38
N SER A 443 -15.39 5.12 1.69
CA SER A 443 -15.48 6.20 2.65
C SER A 443 -14.82 5.80 3.97
N MET A 444 -14.37 6.77 4.73
CA MET A 444 -13.83 6.57 6.07
C MET A 444 -14.87 6.99 7.09
N LYS A 445 -15.30 6.05 7.93
CA LYS A 445 -16.19 6.32 9.05
C LYS A 445 -15.37 6.72 10.27
N ILE A 446 -15.65 7.92 10.78
CA ILE A 446 -15.02 8.48 11.96
C ILE A 446 -16.02 8.42 13.10
N PHE A 447 -15.61 7.85 14.21
CA PHE A 447 -16.43 7.70 15.41
C PHE A 447 -15.85 8.54 16.54
N ARG A 448 -16.72 8.97 17.45
CA ARG A 448 -16.35 9.61 18.70
C ARG A 448 -16.62 8.63 19.83
N PHE A 449 -15.59 8.25 20.56
CA PHE A 449 -15.66 7.44 21.76
C PHE A 449 -15.69 8.36 22.99
N ASP A 450 -16.71 8.26 23.81
CA ASP A 450 -16.89 9.03 25.05
C ASP A 450 -16.42 8.22 26.26
N PHE A 451 -15.47 8.76 27.02
CA PHE A 451 -14.86 8.04 28.15
C PHE A 451 -15.78 7.89 29.36
N ALA A 452 -16.72 8.82 29.57
CA ALA A 452 -17.63 8.75 30.72
C ALA A 452 -18.70 7.69 30.53
N THR A 453 -19.19 7.53 29.31
CA THR A 453 -20.27 6.58 28.98
C THR A 453 -19.78 5.30 28.33
N SER A 454 -18.53 5.23 27.91
CA SER A 454 -17.95 4.16 27.10
C SER A 454 -18.70 3.90 25.79
N GLN A 455 -19.40 4.92 25.26
CA GLN A 455 -20.13 4.80 24.00
C GLN A 455 -19.29 5.26 22.82
N CYS A 456 -19.35 4.49 21.73
CA CYS A 456 -18.73 4.81 20.45
C CYS A 456 -19.84 5.15 19.44
N ARG A 457 -19.92 6.41 18.99
CA ARG A 457 -20.96 6.88 18.08
C ARG A 457 -20.35 7.40 16.79
N LEU A 458 -20.99 7.12 15.64
CA LEU A 458 -20.58 7.70 14.36
C LEU A 458 -20.63 9.23 14.48
N TRP A 459 -19.51 9.89 14.19
CA TRP A 459 -19.40 11.34 14.20
C TRP A 459 -19.48 11.90 12.78
N LYS A 460 -18.72 11.33 11.84
CA LYS A 460 -18.68 11.77 10.45
C LYS A 460 -18.26 10.63 9.52
N GLU A 461 -18.74 10.70 8.29
CA GLU A 461 -18.27 9.88 7.19
C GLU A 461 -17.64 10.79 6.14
N VAL A 462 -16.44 10.44 5.65
CA VAL A 462 -15.68 11.25 4.71
C VAL A 462 -15.17 10.40 3.55
N GLY A 463 -15.17 10.98 2.38
CA GLY A 463 -14.67 10.37 1.16
C GLY A 463 -14.94 11.29 -0.03
N PRO A 464 -14.23 11.12 -1.14
CA PRO A 464 -14.45 11.92 -2.34
C PRO A 464 -15.84 11.64 -2.92
N ALA A 465 -16.47 12.67 -3.47
CA ALA A 465 -17.75 12.50 -4.17
C ALA A 465 -17.62 11.69 -5.46
N ASP A 466 -16.45 11.73 -6.10
CA ASP A 466 -16.12 10.95 -7.29
C ASP A 466 -15.30 9.71 -6.88
N HIS A 467 -15.90 8.53 -6.97
CA HIS A 467 -15.32 7.24 -6.65
C HIS A 467 -14.54 6.61 -7.82
N VAL A 468 -14.50 7.23 -9.00
CA VAL A 468 -13.77 6.71 -10.16
C VAL A 468 -12.29 6.56 -9.83
N GLY A 469 -11.78 5.34 -9.90
CA GLY A 469 -10.41 5.01 -9.58
C GLY A 469 -10.05 5.05 -8.09
N LEU A 470 -11.01 5.24 -7.18
CA LEU A 470 -10.74 5.26 -5.75
C LEU A 470 -10.22 3.91 -5.28
N ALA A 471 -8.97 3.89 -4.78
CA ALA A 471 -8.33 2.70 -4.22
C ALA A 471 -8.46 2.60 -2.69
N GLY A 472 -8.65 3.73 -2.02
CA GLY A 472 -8.91 3.79 -0.57
C GLY A 472 -8.48 5.11 0.06
N ILE A 473 -8.88 5.32 1.30
CA ILE A 473 -8.53 6.50 2.10
C ILE A 473 -7.38 6.11 3.03
N LEU A 474 -6.27 6.86 2.98
CA LEU A 474 -5.01 6.47 3.63
C LEU A 474 -4.68 7.25 4.90
N GLY A 475 -5.36 8.33 5.18
CA GLY A 475 -5.13 9.14 6.37
C GLY A 475 -6.19 10.20 6.55
N VAL A 476 -6.36 10.61 7.80
CA VAL A 476 -7.28 11.69 8.18
C VAL A 476 -6.69 12.46 9.35
N SER A 477 -6.89 13.76 9.35
CA SER A 477 -6.62 14.64 10.49
C SER A 477 -7.82 15.54 10.76
N ILE A 478 -8.03 15.85 12.02
CA ILE A 478 -9.13 16.69 12.52
C ILE A 478 -8.49 17.86 13.27
N SER A 479 -8.94 19.09 13.04
CA SER A 479 -8.46 20.27 13.81
C SER A 479 -8.87 20.19 15.30
N GLY A 480 -8.16 20.90 16.15
CA GLY A 480 -8.45 20.92 17.59
C GLY A 480 -9.82 21.49 17.93
N ASP A 481 -10.33 22.40 17.11
CA ASP A 481 -11.67 22.99 17.23
C ASP A 481 -12.78 22.11 16.61
N GLU A 482 -12.43 20.92 16.07
CA GLU A 482 -13.32 19.92 15.46
C GLU A 482 -14.06 20.43 14.19
N ARG A 483 -13.67 21.60 13.64
CA ARG A 483 -14.35 22.24 12.50
C ARG A 483 -13.75 21.87 11.16
N THR A 484 -12.43 21.71 11.09
CA THR A 484 -11.71 21.39 9.87
C THR A 484 -11.31 19.93 9.87
N LEU A 485 -11.48 19.28 8.75
CA LEU A 485 -11.07 17.90 8.51
C LEU A 485 -10.29 17.84 7.20
N ALA A 486 -9.14 17.18 7.23
CA ALA A 486 -8.35 16.87 6.04
C ALA A 486 -8.10 15.38 5.95
N TYR A 487 -8.07 14.85 4.72
CA TYR A 487 -7.80 13.44 4.49
C TYR A 487 -7.08 13.24 3.16
N SER A 488 -6.39 12.11 3.03
CA SER A 488 -5.76 11.71 1.77
C SER A 488 -6.36 10.43 1.26
N TYR A 489 -6.61 10.37 -0.05
CA TYR A 489 -7.11 9.18 -0.72
C TYR A 489 -6.34 8.89 -2.00
N MET A 490 -6.21 7.59 -2.30
CA MET A 490 -5.52 7.14 -3.49
C MET A 490 -6.49 6.98 -4.64
N LYS A 491 -6.19 7.62 -5.77
CA LYS A 491 -6.81 7.36 -7.07
C LYS A 491 -5.84 6.61 -7.97
N VAL A 492 -6.33 5.55 -8.61
CA VAL A 492 -5.60 4.78 -9.61
C VAL A 492 -6.45 4.68 -10.85
N LEU A 493 -6.01 5.34 -11.92
CA LEU A 493 -6.62 5.23 -13.23
C LEU A 493 -5.77 4.28 -14.06
N SER A 494 -6.37 3.19 -14.51
CA SER A 494 -5.70 2.14 -15.28
C SER A 494 -6.19 2.15 -16.72
N GLU A 495 -5.26 2.04 -17.65
CA GLU A 495 -5.51 1.84 -19.07
C GLU A 495 -4.90 0.50 -19.49
N LEU A 496 -5.58 -0.25 -20.34
CA LEU A 496 -5.13 -1.54 -20.87
C LEU A 496 -4.86 -1.41 -22.35
N PHE A 497 -3.67 -1.81 -22.79
CA PHE A 497 -3.20 -1.73 -24.15
C PHE A 497 -2.81 -3.09 -24.72
N VAL A 498 -3.08 -3.28 -26.00
CA VAL A 498 -2.50 -4.35 -26.81
C VAL A 498 -1.42 -3.74 -27.71
N VAL A 499 -0.20 -4.21 -27.54
CA VAL A 499 0.95 -3.72 -28.30
C VAL A 499 1.45 -4.83 -29.20
N ASN A 500 1.55 -4.55 -30.49
CA ASN A 500 2.02 -5.50 -31.51
C ASN A 500 3.44 -5.15 -31.96
N GLY A 501 4.20 -6.18 -32.36
CA GLY A 501 5.54 -6.00 -32.94
C GLY A 501 6.67 -5.81 -31.92
N TRP A 502 6.44 -6.07 -30.63
CA TRP A 502 7.48 -6.03 -29.61
C TRP A 502 8.10 -7.40 -29.30
N ALA A 503 7.29 -8.49 -29.35
CA ALA A 503 7.70 -9.85 -29.02
C ALA A 503 7.70 -10.78 -30.22
#